data_7d812d3d4bf1848de163afa9a8923470
#
_entry.id   7d812d3d4bf1848de163afa9a8923470
#
_cell.length_a   1.000
_cell.length_b   1.000
_cell.length_c   1.000
_cell.angle_alpha   90.00
_cell.angle_beta   90.00
_cell.angle_gamma   90.00
#
_symmetry.space_group_name_H-M   'P 1'
#
loop_
_entity.id
_entity.type
_entity.pdbx_description
1 polymer ?
#
loop_
_entity_poly.entity_id
_entity_poly.type
_entity_poly.pdbx_seq_one_letter_code
_entity_poly.pdbx_strand_id
1 'polypeptide(L)'
;MTQYLDRPIFRVVSDVAAKKGVRAFVIGGYVRDCFLGRPCNDIDIVVEGSGIDFARAVGEATGKNVSYFKNFGTAMLRYKGDEIEFVGARKESYRRESRKPIVETGTLEDDQLRRDFTINAMAFSLQADSYGELVDPFGGIKDLAAGIIRTPLDPDTTYSDDPLRMLRAVRFATKLSSAQLTFTIVEESMESMRRMADRLNILSRERVSEELCKMMATACPSMAFRLMDQAGLLPFVLPALSALKGVETQDGRGHKDNFEHTLAVLDNLVAMQAGKPLEGNMVWLRWAALLHDIGKPASKKFIPGTGWTFHGHEVIGSKMVPKIFDDLRLPLDAMKYVRKLVFLHLRPIALVDEGVTDSAVRRLLFDASDDIDDLMSLCRCDVTSKNPAKVQRIRDNFLLVERKLVEVEAKDAIRNFKNPIDGQYVMDLFGIPPGREIGILKEYVKEAILDGVIGNNFGQADALMRQKALELGLKPVK
;
A
#
# COMPACT_ATOMS: atom_id res chain seq x y z
N MET A 1 -6.03 -1.12 -37.12
CA MET A 1 -5.63 -1.51 -35.73
C MET A 1 -6.06 -2.92 -35.33
N THR A 2 -6.39 -3.76 -36.29
CA THR A 2 -6.85 -5.15 -36.11
C THR A 2 -5.84 -6.03 -35.39
N GLN A 3 -4.56 -5.70 -35.38
CA GLN A 3 -3.49 -6.38 -34.63
C GLN A 3 -3.73 -6.41 -33.11
N TYR A 4 -4.51 -5.47 -32.57
CA TYR A 4 -4.86 -5.44 -31.14
C TYR A 4 -6.11 -6.28 -30.79
N LEU A 5 -6.79 -6.80 -31.84
CA LEU A 5 -8.00 -7.63 -31.74
C LEU A 5 -7.77 -9.06 -32.29
N ASP A 6 -6.56 -9.59 -32.06
CA ASP A 6 -6.14 -10.92 -32.55
C ASP A 6 -6.73 -12.09 -31.71
N ARG A 7 -7.23 -11.80 -30.49
CA ARG A 7 -7.82 -12.79 -29.61
C ARG A 7 -9.12 -13.35 -30.19
N PRO A 8 -9.33 -14.68 -30.18
CA PRO A 8 -10.51 -15.31 -30.78
C PRO A 8 -11.85 -14.78 -30.26
N ILE A 9 -11.88 -14.34 -28.98
CA ILE A 9 -13.11 -13.83 -28.36
C ILE A 9 -13.69 -12.61 -29.11
N PHE A 10 -12.84 -11.72 -29.64
CA PHE A 10 -13.31 -10.53 -30.33
C PHE A 10 -14.10 -10.85 -31.59
N ARG A 11 -13.71 -11.91 -32.33
CA ARG A 11 -14.49 -12.40 -33.49
C ARG A 11 -15.82 -12.97 -33.07
N VAL A 12 -15.83 -13.80 -31.99
CA VAL A 12 -17.09 -14.32 -31.47
C VAL A 12 -18.03 -13.20 -31.05
N VAL A 13 -17.52 -12.16 -30.35
CA VAL A 13 -18.31 -10.99 -29.93
C VAL A 13 -18.85 -10.25 -31.17
N SER A 14 -18.03 -10.04 -32.19
CA SER A 14 -18.42 -9.40 -33.44
C SER A 14 -19.57 -10.16 -34.14
N ASP A 15 -19.45 -11.50 -34.27
CA ASP A 15 -20.46 -12.35 -34.87
C ASP A 15 -21.77 -12.33 -34.10
N VAL A 16 -21.71 -12.37 -32.76
CA VAL A 16 -22.90 -12.28 -31.89
C VAL A 16 -23.54 -10.91 -32.00
N ALA A 17 -22.76 -9.83 -32.07
CA ALA A 17 -23.24 -8.46 -32.22
C ALA A 17 -24.02 -8.29 -33.53
N ALA A 18 -23.45 -8.80 -34.64
CA ALA A 18 -24.10 -8.79 -35.93
C ALA A 18 -25.43 -9.59 -35.94
N LYS A 19 -25.46 -10.79 -35.36
CA LYS A 19 -26.67 -11.61 -35.27
C LYS A 19 -27.77 -10.98 -34.43
N LYS A 20 -27.41 -10.24 -33.37
CA LYS A 20 -28.37 -9.56 -32.50
C LYS A 20 -28.74 -8.15 -32.96
N GLY A 21 -28.06 -7.61 -33.96
CA GLY A 21 -28.27 -6.24 -34.44
C GLY A 21 -27.94 -5.19 -33.41
N VAL A 22 -26.93 -5.42 -32.58
CA VAL A 22 -26.46 -4.49 -31.53
C VAL A 22 -25.02 -4.07 -31.80
N ARG A 23 -24.65 -2.87 -31.35
CA ARG A 23 -23.27 -2.38 -31.44
C ARG A 23 -22.48 -2.80 -30.21
N ALA A 24 -21.26 -3.32 -30.43
CA ALA A 24 -20.36 -3.76 -29.37
C ALA A 24 -18.95 -3.18 -29.56
N PHE A 25 -18.27 -2.85 -28.48
CA PHE A 25 -16.97 -2.19 -28.48
C PHE A 25 -16.11 -2.73 -27.37
N VAL A 26 -14.80 -2.89 -27.62
CA VAL A 26 -13.80 -3.05 -26.55
C VAL A 26 -13.40 -1.66 -26.07
N ILE A 27 -13.36 -1.42 -24.77
CA ILE A 27 -13.14 -0.08 -24.23
C ILE A 27 -12.20 -0.07 -23.03
N GLY A 28 -11.65 1.07 -22.69
CA GLY A 28 -11.02 1.31 -21.40
C GLY A 28 -9.59 0.82 -21.27
N GLY A 29 -9.31 0.12 -20.18
CA GLY A 29 -7.97 -0.32 -19.81
C GLY A 29 -7.27 -1.15 -20.88
N TYR A 30 -7.99 -2.07 -21.50
CA TYR A 30 -7.47 -2.90 -22.58
C TYR A 30 -6.95 -2.07 -23.76
N VAL A 31 -7.77 -1.14 -24.24
CA VAL A 31 -7.41 -0.28 -25.40
C VAL A 31 -6.18 0.56 -25.08
N ARG A 32 -6.15 1.20 -23.91
CA ARG A 32 -4.99 1.96 -23.44
C ARG A 32 -3.73 1.11 -23.38
N ASP A 33 -3.82 -0.08 -22.79
CA ASP A 33 -2.66 -0.94 -22.55
C ASP A 33 -2.14 -1.56 -23.85
N CYS A 34 -2.99 -1.77 -24.88
CA CYS A 34 -2.56 -2.11 -26.23
C CYS A 34 -1.61 -1.06 -26.81
N PHE A 35 -1.94 0.23 -26.72
CA PHE A 35 -1.07 1.30 -27.22
C PHE A 35 0.20 1.48 -26.40
N LEU A 36 0.19 1.11 -25.11
CA LEU A 36 1.38 1.12 -24.25
C LEU A 36 2.23 -0.14 -24.39
N GLY A 37 1.83 -1.13 -25.21
CA GLY A 37 2.52 -2.41 -25.35
C GLY A 37 2.54 -3.23 -24.05
N ARG A 38 1.55 -3.05 -23.15
CA ARG A 38 1.43 -3.75 -21.89
C ARG A 38 0.48 -4.93 -22.01
N PRO A 39 0.79 -6.09 -21.43
CA PRO A 39 -0.14 -7.21 -21.38
C PRO A 39 -1.37 -6.84 -20.54
N CYS A 40 -2.56 -7.17 -21.05
CA CYS A 40 -3.83 -6.96 -20.37
C CYS A 40 -4.75 -8.16 -20.65
N ASN A 41 -5.24 -8.82 -19.60
CA ASN A 41 -6.18 -9.94 -19.70
C ASN A 41 -7.59 -9.55 -19.21
N ASP A 42 -7.75 -8.32 -18.78
CA ASP A 42 -9.02 -7.74 -18.34
C ASP A 42 -9.63 -6.94 -19.50
N ILE A 43 -10.73 -7.45 -20.04
CA ILE A 43 -11.34 -6.96 -21.27
C ILE A 43 -12.75 -6.47 -20.97
N ASP A 44 -12.97 -5.16 -21.10
CA ASP A 44 -14.30 -4.57 -20.99
C ASP A 44 -14.97 -4.50 -22.36
N ILE A 45 -16.14 -5.09 -22.51
CA ILE A 45 -17.01 -5.01 -23.69
C ILE A 45 -18.24 -4.16 -23.35
N VAL A 46 -18.37 -3.03 -24.02
CA VAL A 46 -19.56 -2.18 -23.96
C VAL A 46 -20.48 -2.53 -25.12
N VAL A 47 -21.78 -2.69 -24.81
CA VAL A 47 -22.82 -3.01 -25.78
C VAL A 47 -23.93 -1.96 -25.70
N GLU A 48 -24.35 -1.43 -26.84
CA GLU A 48 -25.56 -0.58 -26.88
C GLU A 48 -26.81 -1.45 -26.76
N GLY A 49 -27.17 -1.73 -25.50
CA GLY A 49 -28.23 -2.65 -25.12
C GLY A 49 -27.97 -3.34 -23.79
N SER A 50 -28.59 -4.50 -23.57
CA SER A 50 -28.41 -5.29 -22.34
C SER A 50 -27.07 -6.05 -22.37
N GLY A 51 -26.10 -5.63 -21.53
CA GLY A 51 -24.83 -6.34 -21.35
C GLY A 51 -25.01 -7.79 -20.88
N ILE A 52 -25.99 -8.03 -19.99
CA ILE A 52 -26.31 -9.36 -19.46
C ILE A 52 -26.85 -10.30 -20.58
N ASP A 53 -27.79 -9.83 -21.39
CA ASP A 53 -28.38 -10.66 -22.45
C ASP A 53 -27.38 -10.90 -23.59
N PHE A 54 -26.52 -9.93 -23.83
CA PHE A 54 -25.42 -10.07 -24.78
C PHE A 54 -24.38 -11.09 -24.30
N ALA A 55 -23.94 -10.99 -23.03
CA ALA A 55 -23.02 -11.93 -22.40
C ALA A 55 -23.56 -13.37 -22.46
N ARG A 56 -24.87 -13.56 -22.23
CA ARG A 56 -25.53 -14.87 -22.34
C ARG A 56 -25.35 -15.46 -23.76
N ALA A 57 -25.60 -14.65 -24.78
CA ALA A 57 -25.44 -15.09 -26.17
C ALA A 57 -23.98 -15.41 -26.53
N VAL A 58 -23.02 -14.66 -26.01
CA VAL A 58 -21.58 -14.97 -26.18
C VAL A 58 -21.23 -16.27 -25.41
N GLY A 59 -21.80 -16.47 -24.23
CA GLY A 59 -21.63 -17.70 -23.45
C GLY A 59 -22.13 -18.93 -24.21
N GLU A 60 -23.32 -18.86 -24.82
CA GLU A 60 -23.89 -19.89 -25.70
C GLU A 60 -23.00 -20.16 -26.91
N ALA A 61 -22.52 -19.10 -27.58
CA ALA A 61 -21.65 -19.23 -28.75
C ALA A 61 -20.27 -19.82 -28.44
N THR A 62 -19.77 -19.64 -27.23
CA THR A 62 -18.45 -20.14 -26.78
C THR A 62 -18.54 -21.46 -26.00
N GLY A 63 -19.73 -21.89 -25.58
CA GLY A 63 -19.93 -23.00 -24.67
C GLY A 63 -19.38 -22.75 -23.27
N LYS A 64 -19.33 -21.48 -22.81
CA LYS A 64 -18.77 -21.08 -21.52
C LYS A 64 -19.83 -20.54 -20.57
N ASN A 65 -19.63 -20.79 -19.27
CA ASN A 65 -20.49 -20.26 -18.23
C ASN A 65 -20.29 -18.75 -18.06
N VAL A 66 -21.39 -18.03 -17.84
CA VAL A 66 -21.42 -16.58 -17.59
C VAL A 66 -21.82 -16.32 -16.14
N SER A 67 -21.06 -15.51 -15.45
CA SER A 67 -21.37 -15.00 -14.11
C SER A 67 -22.13 -13.67 -14.24
N TYR A 68 -23.27 -13.55 -13.54
CA TYR A 68 -24.15 -12.37 -13.65
C TYR A 68 -24.12 -11.52 -12.39
N PHE A 69 -23.90 -10.22 -12.56
CA PHE A 69 -23.92 -9.22 -11.48
C PHE A 69 -25.12 -8.28 -11.67
N LYS A 70 -26.32 -8.80 -11.42
CA LYS A 70 -27.60 -8.13 -11.71
C LYS A 70 -27.71 -6.73 -11.12
N ASN A 71 -27.18 -6.53 -9.90
CA ASN A 71 -27.22 -5.23 -9.23
C ASN A 71 -26.40 -4.14 -9.94
N PHE A 72 -25.44 -4.55 -10.77
CA PHE A 72 -24.56 -3.66 -11.53
C PHE A 72 -24.90 -3.65 -13.02
N GLY A 73 -25.80 -4.53 -13.47
CA GLY A 73 -26.13 -4.68 -14.88
C GLY A 73 -24.97 -5.22 -15.73
N THR A 74 -24.01 -5.93 -15.12
CA THR A 74 -22.83 -6.50 -15.79
C THR A 74 -22.81 -8.01 -15.73
N ALA A 75 -22.05 -8.65 -16.62
CA ALA A 75 -21.81 -10.05 -16.63
C ALA A 75 -20.36 -10.35 -17.04
N MET A 76 -19.79 -11.44 -16.53
CA MET A 76 -18.40 -11.83 -16.76
C MET A 76 -18.30 -13.22 -17.33
N LEU A 77 -17.39 -13.39 -18.29
CA LEU A 77 -17.05 -14.67 -18.91
C LEU A 77 -15.54 -14.86 -18.91
N ARG A 78 -15.08 -16.07 -18.55
CA ARG A 78 -13.68 -16.46 -18.69
C ARG A 78 -13.46 -17.29 -19.95
N TYR A 79 -12.57 -16.81 -20.82
CA TYR A 79 -12.28 -17.46 -22.10
C TYR A 79 -10.79 -17.48 -22.41
N LYS A 80 -10.20 -18.69 -22.47
CA LYS A 80 -8.77 -18.93 -22.80
C LYS A 80 -7.76 -18.09 -21.98
N GLY A 81 -8.06 -17.85 -20.70
CA GLY A 81 -7.19 -17.09 -19.81
C GLY A 81 -7.52 -15.59 -19.70
N ASP A 82 -8.46 -15.11 -20.52
CA ASP A 82 -8.95 -13.73 -20.44
C ASP A 82 -10.20 -13.65 -19.55
N GLU A 83 -10.34 -12.56 -18.81
CA GLU A 83 -11.57 -12.16 -18.13
C GLU A 83 -12.28 -11.11 -18.96
N ILE A 84 -13.49 -11.40 -19.40
CA ILE A 84 -14.27 -10.52 -20.26
C ILE A 84 -15.50 -10.05 -19.50
N GLU A 85 -15.56 -8.76 -19.20
CA GLU A 85 -16.73 -8.12 -18.61
C GLU A 85 -17.61 -7.51 -19.70
N PHE A 86 -18.91 -7.76 -19.63
CA PHE A 86 -19.92 -7.21 -20.53
C PHE A 86 -20.78 -6.21 -19.78
N VAL A 87 -20.86 -5.00 -20.31
CA VAL A 87 -21.60 -3.89 -19.72
C VAL A 87 -22.51 -3.28 -20.79
N GLY A 88 -23.76 -2.99 -20.45
CA GLY A 88 -24.60 -2.16 -21.30
C GLY A 88 -24.09 -0.72 -21.32
N ALA A 89 -24.05 -0.10 -22.49
CA ALA A 89 -23.77 1.33 -22.58
C ALA A 89 -24.82 2.09 -21.77
N ARG A 90 -24.38 3.03 -20.95
CA ARG A 90 -25.27 3.73 -20.02
C ARG A 90 -24.96 5.22 -19.95
N LYS A 91 -26.05 5.97 -19.80
CA LYS A 91 -26.05 7.36 -19.42
C LYS A 91 -26.21 7.43 -17.89
N GLU A 92 -25.36 8.17 -17.24
CA GLU A 92 -25.41 8.36 -15.78
C GLU A 92 -25.71 9.82 -15.48
N SER A 93 -26.61 10.04 -14.52
CA SER A 93 -26.86 11.36 -13.94
C SER A 93 -26.70 11.30 -12.43
N TYR A 94 -26.04 12.31 -11.85
CA TYR A 94 -25.67 12.32 -10.43
C TYR A 94 -26.43 13.44 -9.69
N ARG A 95 -26.75 13.19 -8.42
CA ARG A 95 -27.21 14.22 -7.48
C ARG A 95 -26.02 14.67 -6.63
N ARG A 96 -25.89 15.98 -6.42
CA ARG A 96 -24.75 16.57 -5.68
C ARG A 96 -24.47 15.92 -4.32
N GLU A 97 -25.50 15.40 -3.65
CA GLU A 97 -25.43 14.80 -2.31
C GLU A 97 -25.24 13.28 -2.33
N SER A 98 -25.20 12.65 -3.50
CA SER A 98 -25.10 11.20 -3.65
C SER A 98 -24.23 10.84 -4.85
N ARG A 99 -23.28 9.93 -4.62
CA ARG A 99 -22.47 9.30 -5.68
C ARG A 99 -23.20 8.14 -6.39
N LYS A 100 -24.43 7.81 -5.99
CA LYS A 100 -25.21 6.77 -6.68
C LYS A 100 -25.87 7.39 -7.90
N PRO A 101 -25.45 7.01 -9.12
CA PRO A 101 -26.05 7.55 -10.33
C PRO A 101 -27.47 7.02 -10.53
N ILE A 102 -28.27 7.82 -11.20
CA ILE A 102 -29.45 7.33 -11.91
C ILE A 102 -28.92 6.83 -13.25
N VAL A 103 -29.16 5.55 -13.55
CA VAL A 103 -28.61 4.87 -14.73
C VAL A 103 -29.72 4.64 -15.74
N GLU A 104 -29.51 5.09 -16.99
CA GLU A 104 -30.37 4.86 -18.13
C GLU A 104 -29.58 4.16 -19.25
N THR A 105 -30.24 3.47 -20.15
CA THR A 105 -29.60 2.90 -21.35
C THR A 105 -29.07 4.06 -22.21
N GLY A 106 -27.80 3.98 -22.59
CA GLY A 106 -27.11 5.00 -23.36
C GLY A 106 -26.46 4.47 -24.63
N THR A 107 -25.77 5.35 -25.31
CA THR A 107 -24.90 5.06 -26.45
C THR A 107 -23.45 4.87 -26.00
N LEU A 108 -22.57 4.45 -26.93
CA LEU A 108 -21.12 4.43 -26.66
C LEU A 108 -20.60 5.80 -26.21
N GLU A 109 -21.07 6.87 -26.86
CA GLU A 109 -20.65 8.23 -26.52
C GLU A 109 -21.04 8.61 -25.08
N ASP A 110 -22.27 8.26 -24.64
CA ASP A 110 -22.70 8.46 -23.26
C ASP A 110 -21.79 7.70 -22.28
N ASP A 111 -21.40 6.46 -22.62
CA ASP A 111 -20.50 5.65 -21.80
C ASP A 111 -19.08 6.22 -21.75
N GLN A 112 -18.58 6.76 -22.86
CA GLN A 112 -17.26 7.40 -22.93
C GLN A 112 -17.23 8.72 -22.15
N LEU A 113 -18.29 9.54 -22.23
CA LEU A 113 -18.43 10.82 -21.51
C LEU A 113 -18.36 10.66 -19.98
N ARG A 114 -18.97 9.60 -19.45
CA ARG A 114 -18.99 9.36 -17.99
C ARG A 114 -17.69 8.77 -17.43
N ARG A 115 -16.71 8.38 -18.27
CA ARG A 115 -15.45 7.81 -17.82
C ARG A 115 -14.58 8.83 -17.12
N ASP A 116 -13.64 8.31 -16.32
CA ASP A 116 -12.77 9.14 -15.50
C ASP A 116 -11.76 9.96 -16.33
N PHE A 117 -11.10 9.32 -17.34
CA PHE A 117 -10.04 9.95 -18.12
C PHE A 117 -10.14 9.62 -19.60
N THR A 118 -9.68 10.55 -20.44
CA THR A 118 -9.64 10.41 -21.91
C THR A 118 -8.92 9.14 -22.35
N ILE A 119 -7.81 8.80 -21.69
CA ILE A 119 -7.02 7.59 -21.96
C ILE A 119 -7.76 6.28 -21.66
N ASN A 120 -8.81 6.32 -20.85
CA ASN A 120 -9.67 5.19 -20.51
C ASN A 120 -11.02 5.24 -21.25
N ALA A 121 -11.25 6.29 -22.05
CA ALA A 121 -12.46 6.46 -22.84
C ALA A 121 -12.32 5.98 -24.29
N MET A 122 -11.13 5.60 -24.72
CA MET A 122 -10.88 5.04 -26.07
C MET A 122 -11.55 3.68 -26.23
N ALA A 123 -12.10 3.41 -27.42
CA ALA A 123 -12.73 2.14 -27.76
C ALA A 123 -12.30 1.64 -29.14
N PHE A 124 -12.30 0.30 -29.33
CA PHE A 124 -12.23 -0.33 -30.65
C PHE A 124 -13.60 -0.86 -31.03
N SER A 125 -14.04 -0.57 -32.25
CA SER A 125 -15.26 -1.12 -32.83
C SER A 125 -15.12 -2.63 -33.06
N LEU A 126 -16.15 -3.38 -32.70
CA LEU A 126 -16.29 -4.82 -33.01
C LEU A 126 -17.40 -5.03 -34.06
N GLN A 127 -17.88 -3.96 -34.73
CA GLN A 127 -18.83 -4.08 -35.83
C GLN A 127 -18.15 -4.66 -37.07
N ALA A 128 -18.88 -5.40 -37.90
CA ALA A 128 -18.31 -6.05 -39.08
C ALA A 128 -17.76 -5.05 -40.10
N ASP A 129 -18.42 -3.90 -40.24
CA ASP A 129 -18.10 -2.81 -41.20
C ASP A 129 -16.98 -1.87 -40.71
N SER A 130 -16.72 -1.82 -39.39
CA SER A 130 -15.75 -0.94 -38.77
C SER A 130 -14.82 -1.68 -37.80
N TYR A 131 -14.64 -2.99 -37.98
CA TYR A 131 -13.88 -3.85 -37.05
C TYR A 131 -12.44 -3.38 -36.85
N GLY A 132 -12.11 -3.05 -35.62
CA GLY A 132 -10.78 -2.56 -35.19
C GLY A 132 -10.59 -1.05 -35.46
N GLU A 133 -11.62 -0.32 -35.89
CA GLU A 133 -11.58 1.15 -35.93
C GLU A 133 -11.52 1.72 -34.49
N LEU A 134 -10.64 2.72 -34.31
CA LEU A 134 -10.51 3.43 -33.02
C LEU A 134 -11.58 4.52 -32.93
N VAL A 135 -12.38 4.49 -31.87
CA VAL A 135 -13.35 5.51 -31.49
C VAL A 135 -12.77 6.30 -30.32
N ASP A 136 -12.25 7.49 -30.61
CA ASP A 136 -11.56 8.36 -29.63
C ASP A 136 -12.03 9.82 -29.76
N PRO A 137 -13.26 10.15 -29.32
CA PRO A 137 -13.82 11.49 -29.46
C PRO A 137 -13.13 12.54 -28.58
N PHE A 138 -12.40 12.13 -27.55
CA PHE A 138 -11.78 13.02 -26.57
C PHE A 138 -10.26 13.16 -26.74
N GLY A 139 -9.65 12.55 -27.75
CA GLY A 139 -8.22 12.64 -28.01
C GLY A 139 -7.36 11.85 -27.01
N GLY A 140 -7.90 10.76 -26.46
CA GLY A 140 -7.20 9.91 -25.50
C GLY A 140 -5.88 9.34 -26.01
N ILE A 141 -5.76 9.04 -27.32
CA ILE A 141 -4.50 8.60 -27.92
C ILE A 141 -3.42 9.67 -27.89
N LYS A 142 -3.80 10.96 -28.05
CA LYS A 142 -2.86 12.08 -27.96
C LYS A 142 -2.41 12.31 -26.51
N ASP A 143 -3.36 12.28 -25.57
CA ASP A 143 -3.08 12.40 -24.15
C ASP A 143 -2.19 11.24 -23.69
N LEU A 144 -2.45 10.02 -24.15
CA LEU A 144 -1.65 8.84 -23.82
C LEU A 144 -0.19 8.97 -24.31
N ALA A 145 -0.01 9.42 -25.55
CA ALA A 145 1.32 9.63 -26.14
C ALA A 145 2.09 10.77 -25.44
N ALA A 146 1.38 11.79 -24.97
CA ALA A 146 1.95 12.93 -24.24
C ALA A 146 2.15 12.69 -22.74
N GLY A 147 1.68 11.56 -22.20
CA GLY A 147 1.73 11.28 -20.76
C GLY A 147 0.78 12.20 -19.96
N ILE A 148 -0.43 12.42 -20.45
CA ILE A 148 -1.41 13.33 -19.85
C ILE A 148 -2.58 12.56 -19.24
N ILE A 149 -2.96 12.92 -18.02
CA ILE A 149 -4.20 12.52 -17.35
C ILE A 149 -5.17 13.69 -17.43
N ARG A 150 -6.23 13.53 -18.21
CA ARG A 150 -7.28 14.52 -18.49
C ARG A 150 -8.64 13.86 -18.39
N THR A 151 -9.64 14.58 -17.89
CA THR A 151 -11.05 14.15 -17.86
C THR A 151 -11.73 14.39 -19.21
N PRO A 152 -12.65 13.52 -19.68
CA PRO A 152 -13.42 13.76 -20.90
C PRO A 152 -14.32 15.00 -20.82
N LEU A 153 -14.91 15.22 -19.65
CA LEU A 153 -15.72 16.39 -19.30
C LEU A 153 -14.92 17.39 -18.47
N ASP A 154 -15.55 18.51 -18.17
CA ASP A 154 -15.05 19.46 -17.20
C ASP A 154 -14.67 18.76 -15.88
N PRO A 155 -13.48 19.01 -15.30
CA PRO A 155 -13.01 18.35 -14.09
C PRO A 155 -13.95 18.54 -12.90
N ASP A 156 -14.56 19.73 -12.72
CA ASP A 156 -15.48 19.99 -11.61
C ASP A 156 -16.71 19.08 -11.71
N THR A 157 -17.25 18.87 -12.90
CA THR A 157 -18.33 17.91 -13.14
C THR A 157 -17.87 16.49 -12.83
N THR A 158 -16.73 16.06 -13.40
CA THR A 158 -16.20 14.70 -13.26
C THR A 158 -15.93 14.32 -11.81
N TYR A 159 -15.35 15.24 -11.02
CA TYR A 159 -15.01 14.99 -9.62
C TYR A 159 -16.20 15.22 -8.68
N SER A 160 -17.18 16.03 -9.07
CA SER A 160 -18.46 16.15 -8.37
C SER A 160 -19.26 14.85 -8.45
N ASP A 161 -19.26 14.18 -9.61
CA ASP A 161 -19.97 12.92 -9.83
C ASP A 161 -19.42 11.78 -8.97
N ASP A 162 -18.12 11.54 -9.01
CA ASP A 162 -17.44 10.59 -8.11
C ASP A 162 -16.09 11.16 -7.64
N PRO A 163 -16.01 11.65 -6.40
CA PRO A 163 -14.76 12.19 -5.86
C PRO A 163 -13.59 11.19 -5.82
N LEU A 164 -13.86 9.87 -5.88
CA LEU A 164 -12.77 8.88 -5.98
C LEU A 164 -11.94 9.05 -7.24
N ARG A 165 -12.50 9.66 -8.29
CA ARG A 165 -11.75 9.94 -9.54
C ARG A 165 -10.55 10.85 -9.31
N MET A 166 -10.55 11.70 -8.27
CA MET A 166 -9.37 12.47 -7.86
C MET A 166 -8.21 11.55 -7.44
N LEU A 167 -8.47 10.55 -6.58
CA LEU A 167 -7.46 9.55 -6.19
C LEU A 167 -7.07 8.65 -7.36
N ARG A 168 -8.02 8.31 -8.23
CA ARG A 168 -7.75 7.54 -9.45
C ARG A 168 -6.84 8.31 -10.41
N ALA A 169 -6.98 9.64 -10.56
CA ALA A 169 -6.08 10.47 -11.36
C ALA A 169 -4.64 10.35 -10.85
N VAL A 170 -4.44 10.51 -9.55
CA VAL A 170 -3.14 10.33 -8.89
C VAL A 170 -2.60 8.91 -9.13
N ARG A 171 -3.44 7.88 -8.94
CA ARG A 171 -3.03 6.50 -9.17
C ARG A 171 -2.65 6.23 -10.63
N PHE A 172 -3.41 6.72 -11.60
CA PHE A 172 -3.06 6.52 -13.01
C PHE A 172 -1.80 7.27 -13.41
N ALA A 173 -1.62 8.51 -12.96
CA ALA A 173 -0.37 9.24 -13.16
C ALA A 173 0.82 8.43 -12.63
N THR A 174 0.72 7.86 -11.43
CA THR A 174 1.78 7.07 -10.81
C THR A 174 1.97 5.71 -11.48
N LYS A 175 0.86 4.97 -11.76
CA LYS A 175 0.90 3.62 -12.34
C LYS A 175 1.43 3.61 -13.79
N LEU A 176 1.10 4.64 -14.57
CA LEU A 176 1.46 4.70 -15.98
C LEU A 176 2.84 5.29 -16.21
N SER A 177 3.38 6.06 -15.27
CA SER A 177 4.73 6.60 -15.34
C SER A 177 5.82 5.52 -15.39
N SER A 178 6.84 5.81 -16.18
CA SER A 178 8.03 4.97 -16.35
C SER A 178 9.27 5.87 -16.48
N ALA A 179 10.46 5.27 -16.61
CA ALA A 179 11.68 6.03 -16.87
C ALA A 179 11.67 6.78 -18.23
N GLN A 180 10.86 6.31 -19.19
CA GLN A 180 10.78 6.88 -20.54
C GLN A 180 9.68 7.94 -20.66
N LEU A 181 8.60 7.82 -19.90
CA LEU A 181 7.44 8.70 -19.97
C LEU A 181 6.82 8.92 -18.60
N THR A 182 6.80 10.16 -18.15
CA THR A 182 6.14 10.55 -16.90
C THR A 182 4.73 11.06 -17.23
N PHE A 183 3.72 10.49 -16.56
CA PHE A 183 2.36 10.95 -16.67
C PHE A 183 2.08 12.09 -15.69
N THR A 184 1.49 13.16 -16.18
CA THR A 184 1.12 14.36 -15.43
C THR A 184 -0.39 14.59 -15.47
N ILE A 185 -0.94 15.14 -14.41
CA ILE A 185 -2.34 15.57 -14.34
C ILE A 185 -2.39 17.01 -14.86
N VAL A 186 -3.32 17.32 -15.76
CA VAL A 186 -3.48 18.69 -16.28
C VAL A 186 -3.81 19.67 -15.16
N GLU A 187 -3.36 20.93 -15.29
CA GLU A 187 -3.51 21.93 -14.21
C GLU A 187 -4.97 22.22 -13.90
N GLU A 188 -5.85 22.24 -14.88
CA GLU A 188 -7.29 22.44 -14.66
C GLU A 188 -7.89 21.36 -13.74
N SER A 189 -7.43 20.10 -13.90
CA SER A 189 -7.81 19.00 -13.00
C SER A 189 -7.20 19.18 -11.61
N MET A 190 -5.94 19.63 -11.51
CA MET A 190 -5.29 19.88 -10.21
C MET A 190 -5.99 21.01 -9.45
N GLU A 191 -6.38 22.06 -10.12
CA GLU A 191 -7.14 23.18 -9.53
C GLU A 191 -8.53 22.74 -9.05
N SER A 192 -9.22 21.92 -9.86
CA SER A 192 -10.50 21.33 -9.49
C SER A 192 -10.38 20.45 -8.25
N MET A 193 -9.33 19.60 -8.19
CA MET A 193 -9.06 18.76 -7.01
C MET A 193 -8.86 19.62 -5.75
N ARG A 194 -8.10 20.73 -5.83
CA ARG A 194 -7.87 21.64 -4.69
C ARG A 194 -9.20 22.23 -4.18
N ARG A 195 -10.09 22.60 -5.09
CA ARG A 195 -11.42 23.13 -4.73
C ARG A 195 -12.35 22.10 -4.12
N MET A 196 -12.20 20.82 -4.50
CA MET A 196 -13.12 19.73 -4.15
C MET A 196 -12.54 18.70 -3.20
N ALA A 197 -11.37 18.94 -2.63
CA ALA A 197 -10.66 17.98 -1.77
C ALA A 197 -11.51 17.49 -0.58
N ASP A 198 -12.34 18.37 -0.02
CA ASP A 198 -13.27 18.07 1.09
C ASP A 198 -14.32 17.01 0.73
N ARG A 199 -14.65 16.85 -0.55
CA ARG A 199 -15.59 15.81 -1.01
C ARG A 199 -15.06 14.39 -0.84
N LEU A 200 -13.76 14.19 -0.60
CA LEU A 200 -13.22 12.88 -0.22
C LEU A 200 -13.87 12.33 1.06
N ASN A 201 -14.41 13.20 1.93
CA ASN A 201 -15.08 12.79 3.16
C ASN A 201 -16.38 12.00 2.94
N ILE A 202 -17.02 12.10 1.76
CA ILE A 202 -18.23 11.30 1.44
C ILE A 202 -17.90 9.88 0.99
N LEU A 203 -16.62 9.57 0.73
CA LEU A 203 -16.20 8.25 0.29
C LEU A 203 -16.12 7.28 1.47
N SER A 204 -16.43 6.01 1.21
CA SER A 204 -16.12 4.96 2.18
C SER A 204 -14.62 4.77 2.29
N ARG A 205 -14.13 4.52 3.49
CA ARG A 205 -12.69 4.37 3.76
C ARG A 205 -12.07 3.19 3.02
N GLU A 206 -12.84 2.13 2.81
CA GLU A 206 -12.41 0.95 2.04
C GLU A 206 -12.04 1.31 0.59
N ARG A 207 -12.84 2.17 -0.08
CA ARG A 207 -12.53 2.61 -1.45
C ARG A 207 -11.28 3.49 -1.48
N VAL A 208 -11.11 4.36 -0.49
CA VAL A 208 -9.92 5.21 -0.37
C VAL A 208 -8.67 4.35 -0.16
N SER A 209 -8.72 3.41 0.79
CA SER A 209 -7.58 2.52 1.10
C SER A 209 -7.23 1.58 -0.05
N GLU A 210 -8.22 1.14 -0.82
CA GLU A 210 -7.96 0.34 -2.02
C GLU A 210 -7.14 1.12 -3.06
N GLU A 211 -7.47 2.39 -3.32
CA GLU A 211 -6.67 3.24 -4.21
C GLU A 211 -5.26 3.50 -3.64
N LEU A 212 -5.13 3.74 -2.32
CA LEU A 212 -3.83 3.91 -1.67
C LEU A 212 -2.97 2.65 -1.78
N CYS A 213 -3.52 1.47 -1.52
CA CYS A 213 -2.80 0.21 -1.66
C CYS A 213 -2.34 -0.02 -3.10
N LYS A 214 -3.19 0.32 -4.09
CA LYS A 214 -2.82 0.26 -5.52
C LYS A 214 -1.69 1.26 -5.86
N MET A 215 -1.68 2.45 -5.26
CA MET A 215 -0.59 3.42 -5.40
C MET A 215 0.70 2.89 -4.77
N MET A 216 0.62 2.32 -3.56
CA MET A 216 1.77 1.72 -2.88
C MET A 216 2.40 0.56 -3.64
N ALA A 217 1.62 -0.14 -4.45
CA ALA A 217 2.11 -1.25 -5.29
C ALA A 217 2.80 -0.79 -6.58
N THR A 218 2.79 0.51 -6.93
CA THR A 218 3.43 1.03 -8.14
C THR A 218 4.95 1.07 -8.05
N ALA A 219 5.61 1.35 -9.18
CA ALA A 219 7.06 1.53 -9.24
C ALA A 219 7.55 2.86 -8.63
N CYS A 220 6.68 3.85 -8.45
CA CYS A 220 7.01 5.17 -7.90
C CYS A 220 5.94 5.69 -6.94
N PRO A 221 5.66 5.00 -5.82
CA PRO A 221 4.59 5.36 -4.90
C PRO A 221 4.76 6.75 -4.27
N SER A 222 5.99 7.24 -4.08
CA SER A 222 6.27 8.57 -3.55
C SER A 222 5.66 9.69 -4.41
N MET A 223 5.60 9.49 -5.74
CA MET A 223 4.95 10.40 -6.67
C MET A 223 3.46 10.59 -6.33
N ALA A 224 2.76 9.51 -5.92
CA ALA A 224 1.36 9.60 -5.54
C ALA A 224 1.16 10.55 -4.33
N PHE A 225 2.00 10.44 -3.31
CA PHE A 225 1.90 11.29 -2.12
C PHE A 225 2.26 12.75 -2.41
N ARG A 226 3.26 13.01 -3.28
CA ARG A 226 3.56 14.37 -3.73
C ARG A 226 2.41 14.97 -4.54
N LEU A 227 1.79 14.20 -5.46
CA LEU A 227 0.62 14.66 -6.22
C LEU A 227 -0.59 14.92 -5.34
N MET A 228 -0.89 14.03 -4.38
CA MET A 228 -1.97 14.24 -3.40
C MET A 228 -1.74 15.49 -2.57
N ASP A 229 -0.50 15.75 -2.19
CA ASP A 229 -0.14 16.96 -1.46
C ASP A 229 -0.34 18.22 -2.30
N GLN A 230 0.17 18.25 -3.53
CA GLN A 230 0.01 19.35 -4.48
C GLN A 230 -1.46 19.65 -4.81
N ALA A 231 -2.27 18.59 -4.89
CA ALA A 231 -3.71 18.68 -5.14
C ALA A 231 -4.54 18.97 -3.87
N GLY A 232 -3.91 19.14 -2.70
CA GLY A 232 -4.61 19.39 -1.44
C GLY A 232 -5.43 18.21 -0.90
N LEU A 233 -5.23 17.00 -1.45
CA LEU A 233 -5.99 15.80 -1.07
C LEU A 233 -5.42 15.11 0.18
N LEU A 234 -4.10 15.25 0.41
CA LEU A 234 -3.38 14.52 1.46
C LEU A 234 -3.94 14.72 2.87
N PRO A 235 -4.35 15.93 3.30
CA PRO A 235 -4.94 16.15 4.62
C PRO A 235 -6.24 15.39 4.86
N PHE A 236 -7.02 15.09 3.81
CA PHE A 236 -8.28 14.35 3.88
C PHE A 236 -8.09 12.84 3.86
N VAL A 237 -6.97 12.37 3.30
CA VAL A 237 -6.67 10.95 3.12
C VAL A 237 -5.77 10.44 4.25
N LEU A 238 -4.67 11.12 4.51
CA LEU A 238 -3.67 10.73 5.51
C LEU A 238 -3.12 11.98 6.23
N PRO A 239 -3.92 12.61 7.12
CA PRO A 239 -3.58 13.86 7.79
C PRO A 239 -2.28 13.77 8.60
N ALA A 240 -1.99 12.60 9.20
CA ALA A 240 -0.75 12.39 9.94
C ALA A 240 0.50 12.52 9.05
N LEU A 241 0.46 12.03 7.80
CA LEU A 241 1.56 12.19 6.85
C LEU A 241 1.69 13.67 6.41
N SER A 242 0.57 14.35 6.19
CA SER A 242 0.57 15.78 5.87
C SER A 242 1.22 16.64 6.98
N ALA A 243 1.09 16.22 8.23
CA ALA A 243 1.68 16.89 9.38
C ALA A 243 3.23 16.82 9.45
N LEU A 244 3.85 15.92 8.67
CA LEU A 244 5.32 15.83 8.57
C LEU A 244 5.97 16.99 7.77
N LYS A 245 5.17 17.74 7.03
CA LYS A 245 5.64 18.81 6.15
C LYS A 245 6.18 20.02 6.91
N GLY A 246 7.09 20.69 6.25
CA GLY A 246 7.62 21.97 6.68
C GLY A 246 8.94 21.86 7.44
N VAL A 247 9.65 22.97 7.41
CA VAL A 247 10.92 23.15 8.11
C VAL A 247 10.79 24.38 8.99
N GLU A 248 10.98 24.19 10.29
CA GLU A 248 11.08 25.32 11.22
C GLU A 248 12.54 25.63 11.49
N THR A 249 12.85 26.92 11.55
CA THR A 249 14.20 27.42 11.89
C THR A 249 14.11 28.22 13.18
N GLN A 250 14.94 27.88 14.15
CA GLN A 250 15.09 28.58 15.41
C GLN A 250 16.58 28.68 15.73
N ASP A 251 17.05 29.85 16.15
CA ASP A 251 18.46 30.16 16.44
C ASP A 251 19.42 29.76 15.28
N GLY A 252 18.98 29.98 14.03
CA GLY A 252 19.74 29.64 12.82
C GLY A 252 19.82 28.12 12.50
N ARG A 253 19.13 27.27 13.25
CA ARG A 253 19.11 25.83 13.08
C ARG A 253 17.75 25.37 12.57
N GLY A 254 17.73 24.85 11.33
CA GLY A 254 16.57 24.18 10.73
C GLY A 254 16.65 22.67 10.90
N HIS A 255 15.51 21.98 10.80
CA HIS A 255 15.47 20.53 10.61
C HIS A 255 15.18 20.18 9.15
N LYS A 256 15.36 18.91 8.78
CA LYS A 256 14.95 18.40 7.46
C LYS A 256 13.42 18.46 7.34
N ASP A 257 12.93 18.62 6.12
CA ASP A 257 11.54 18.32 5.83
C ASP A 257 11.31 16.82 6.01
N ASN A 258 10.51 16.45 7.02
CA ASN A 258 10.29 15.05 7.36
C ASN A 258 9.38 14.36 6.34
N PHE A 259 8.52 15.08 5.63
CA PHE A 259 7.70 14.53 4.55
C PHE A 259 8.58 14.10 3.37
N GLU A 260 9.44 14.98 2.87
CA GLU A 260 10.35 14.63 1.76
C GLU A 260 11.37 13.56 2.17
N HIS A 261 11.83 13.57 3.43
CA HIS A 261 12.67 12.50 3.96
C HIS A 261 11.94 11.16 3.90
N THR A 262 10.71 11.08 4.40
CA THR A 262 9.89 9.87 4.39
C THR A 262 9.67 9.35 2.97
N LEU A 263 9.40 10.23 2.01
CA LEU A 263 9.25 9.84 0.60
C LEU A 263 10.57 9.34 -0.01
N ALA A 264 11.71 9.92 0.37
CA ALA A 264 13.01 9.43 -0.07
C ALA A 264 13.33 8.02 0.49
N VAL A 265 12.96 7.74 1.74
CA VAL A 265 13.05 6.40 2.34
C VAL A 265 12.20 5.39 1.57
N LEU A 266 10.98 5.77 1.22
CA LEU A 266 10.09 4.96 0.39
C LEU A 266 10.68 4.69 -1.00
N ASP A 267 11.27 5.70 -1.65
CA ASP A 267 11.93 5.56 -2.96
C ASP A 267 13.14 4.61 -2.88
N ASN A 268 13.97 4.73 -1.83
CA ASN A 268 15.10 3.82 -1.58
C ASN A 268 14.63 2.36 -1.43
N LEU A 269 13.53 2.15 -0.69
CA LEU A 269 12.97 0.82 -0.49
C LEU A 269 12.44 0.22 -1.78
N VAL A 270 11.73 1.00 -2.60
CA VAL A 270 11.25 0.57 -3.92
C VAL A 270 12.40 0.19 -4.82
N ALA A 271 13.48 0.98 -4.83
CA ALA A 271 14.70 0.66 -5.59
C ALA A 271 15.34 -0.66 -5.13
N MET A 272 15.36 -0.94 -3.80
CA MET A 272 15.86 -2.21 -3.25
C MET A 272 14.97 -3.41 -3.61
N GLN A 273 13.68 -3.20 -3.83
CA GLN A 273 12.70 -4.20 -4.25
C GLN A 273 12.64 -4.40 -5.77
N ALA A 274 13.34 -3.58 -6.56
CA ALA A 274 13.28 -3.62 -8.02
C ALA A 274 13.64 -5.00 -8.58
N GLY A 275 12.88 -5.46 -9.58
CA GLY A 275 13.05 -6.76 -10.21
C GLY A 275 12.50 -7.96 -9.41
N LYS A 276 11.93 -7.74 -8.24
CA LYS A 276 11.25 -8.78 -7.45
C LYS A 276 9.74 -8.65 -7.58
N PRO A 277 8.98 -9.76 -7.63
CA PRO A 277 7.52 -9.70 -7.54
C PRO A 277 7.11 -9.14 -6.17
N LEU A 278 6.03 -8.34 -6.14
CA LEU A 278 5.47 -7.81 -4.90
C LEU A 278 4.65 -8.88 -4.19
N GLU A 279 5.30 -9.72 -3.41
CA GLU A 279 4.70 -10.83 -2.66
C GLU A 279 4.84 -10.64 -1.15
N GLY A 280 4.04 -11.37 -0.39
CA GLY A 280 4.07 -11.36 1.07
C GLY A 280 3.90 -9.95 1.65
N ASN A 281 4.82 -9.56 2.53
CA ASN A 281 4.76 -8.27 3.23
C ASN A 281 5.39 -7.09 2.45
N MET A 282 5.81 -7.25 1.20
CA MET A 282 6.56 -6.19 0.51
C MET A 282 5.81 -4.85 0.38
N VAL A 283 4.50 -4.88 0.16
CA VAL A 283 3.67 -3.66 0.16
C VAL A 283 3.56 -3.08 1.58
N TRP A 284 3.44 -3.94 2.60
CA TRP A 284 3.35 -3.50 3.99
C TRP A 284 4.67 -2.96 4.53
N LEU A 285 5.79 -3.43 4.00
CA LEU A 285 7.10 -2.83 4.28
C LEU A 285 7.20 -1.40 3.71
N ARG A 286 6.59 -1.14 2.54
CA ARG A 286 6.46 0.23 2.01
C ARG A 286 5.58 1.11 2.92
N TRP A 287 4.50 0.56 3.49
CA TRP A 287 3.70 1.25 4.50
C TRP A 287 4.51 1.53 5.76
N ALA A 288 5.36 0.60 6.21
CA ALA A 288 6.26 0.85 7.34
C ALA A 288 7.25 1.99 7.02
N ALA A 289 7.82 2.01 5.81
CA ALA A 289 8.67 3.12 5.36
C ALA A 289 7.93 4.46 5.31
N LEU A 290 6.66 4.47 4.88
CA LEU A 290 5.83 5.68 4.86
C LEU A 290 5.47 6.19 6.26
N LEU A 291 5.40 5.30 7.25
CA LEU A 291 4.92 5.63 8.60
C LEU A 291 6.03 5.62 9.67
N HIS A 292 7.30 5.29 9.33
CA HIS A 292 8.36 5.13 10.33
C HIS A 292 8.55 6.37 11.21
N ASP A 293 8.48 7.54 10.60
CA ASP A 293 8.70 8.84 11.22
C ASP A 293 7.41 9.58 11.62
N ILE A 294 6.25 8.94 11.54
CA ILE A 294 4.94 9.57 11.71
C ILE A 294 4.74 10.23 13.09
N GLY A 295 5.53 9.82 14.07
CA GLY A 295 5.52 10.37 15.42
C GLY A 295 6.35 11.65 15.61
N LYS A 296 7.15 12.07 14.62
CA LYS A 296 8.05 13.24 14.74
C LYS A 296 7.33 14.55 15.08
N PRO A 297 6.20 14.90 14.45
CA PRO A 297 5.51 16.16 14.81
C PRO A 297 5.12 16.24 16.29
N ALA A 298 4.67 15.12 16.86
CA ALA A 298 4.25 15.07 18.27
C ALA A 298 5.40 14.98 19.28
N SER A 299 6.61 14.58 18.84
CA SER A 299 7.80 14.49 19.69
C SER A 299 8.76 15.68 19.53
N LYS A 300 8.49 16.56 18.57
CA LYS A 300 9.34 17.69 18.20
C LYS A 300 9.59 18.64 19.36
N LYS A 301 10.87 18.89 19.67
CA LYS A 301 11.29 19.87 20.70
C LYS A 301 12.56 20.58 20.23
N PHE A 302 12.64 21.88 20.52
CA PHE A 302 13.88 22.64 20.37
C PHE A 302 14.63 22.67 21.68
N ILE A 303 15.91 22.28 21.67
CA ILE A 303 16.79 22.33 22.82
C ILE A 303 17.91 23.35 22.54
N PRO A 304 18.04 24.43 23.33
CA PRO A 304 19.11 25.42 23.15
C PRO A 304 20.49 24.73 23.13
N GLY A 305 21.34 25.13 22.20
CA GLY A 305 22.65 24.52 21.99
C GLY A 305 22.66 23.25 21.12
N THR A 306 21.61 22.42 21.19
CA THR A 306 21.48 21.17 20.40
C THR A 306 20.71 21.38 19.10
N GLY A 307 19.60 22.13 19.14
CA GLY A 307 18.68 22.34 18.04
C GLY A 307 17.42 21.47 18.17
N TRP A 308 16.80 21.16 17.02
CA TRP A 308 15.59 20.35 16.96
C TRP A 308 15.87 18.87 17.28
N THR A 309 15.05 18.30 18.17
CA THR A 309 15.10 16.89 18.58
C THR A 309 13.72 16.23 18.43
N PHE A 310 13.72 14.91 18.21
CA PHE A 310 12.52 14.10 17.98
C PHE A 310 12.54 12.81 18.82
N HIS A 311 13.06 12.88 20.05
CA HIS A 311 13.21 11.71 20.91
C HIS A 311 11.86 11.00 21.18
N GLY A 312 11.84 9.69 21.06
CA GLY A 312 10.67 8.86 21.33
C GLY A 312 9.62 8.88 20.21
N HIS A 313 9.95 9.41 19.01
CA HIS A 313 9.00 9.41 17.89
C HIS A 313 8.63 8.00 17.43
N GLU A 314 9.51 7.01 17.58
CA GLU A 314 9.25 5.60 17.29
C GLU A 314 8.15 5.02 18.22
N VAL A 315 8.15 5.41 19.49
CA VAL A 315 7.12 5.01 20.48
C VAL A 315 5.79 5.69 20.16
N ILE A 316 5.82 6.99 19.87
CA ILE A 316 4.61 7.76 19.51
C ILE A 316 4.06 7.26 18.20
N GLY A 317 4.91 7.10 17.17
CA GLY A 317 4.52 6.61 15.84
C GLY A 317 3.88 5.24 15.91
N SER A 318 4.48 4.30 16.66
CA SER A 318 3.91 2.96 16.84
C SER A 318 2.53 2.96 17.51
N LYS A 319 2.23 3.95 18.36
CA LYS A 319 0.89 4.14 18.95
C LYS A 319 -0.09 4.79 17.99
N MET A 320 0.39 5.54 16.98
CA MET A 320 -0.46 6.15 15.95
C MET A 320 -0.88 5.15 14.86
N VAL A 321 -0.05 4.14 14.56
CA VAL A 321 -0.31 3.15 13.51
C VAL A 321 -1.68 2.47 13.64
N PRO A 322 -2.11 1.96 14.81
CA PRO A 322 -3.42 1.33 14.95
C PRO A 322 -4.58 2.23 14.55
N LYS A 323 -4.52 3.51 14.95
CA LYS A 323 -5.56 4.49 14.58
C LYS A 323 -5.57 4.76 13.08
N ILE A 324 -4.40 4.93 12.44
CA ILE A 324 -4.29 5.14 10.99
C ILE A 324 -4.88 3.95 10.22
N PHE A 325 -4.58 2.71 10.65
CA PHE A 325 -5.09 1.49 10.03
C PHE A 325 -6.60 1.34 10.20
N ASP A 326 -7.14 1.67 11.39
CA ASP A 326 -8.58 1.65 11.63
C ASP A 326 -9.31 2.72 10.81
N ASP A 327 -8.80 3.95 10.80
CA ASP A 327 -9.35 5.06 10.01
C ASP A 327 -9.38 4.74 8.50
N LEU A 328 -8.40 3.99 8.00
CA LEU A 328 -8.31 3.55 6.59
C LEU A 328 -8.90 2.16 6.34
N ARG A 329 -9.41 1.46 7.34
CA ARG A 329 -9.91 0.08 7.21
C ARG A 329 -8.91 -0.89 6.61
N LEU A 330 -7.64 -0.76 6.98
CA LEU A 330 -6.57 -1.65 6.54
C LEU A 330 -6.52 -2.93 7.40
N PRO A 331 -5.91 -4.04 6.89
CA PRO A 331 -5.90 -5.34 7.58
C PRO A 331 -5.17 -5.30 8.93
N LEU A 332 -5.74 -5.99 9.93
CA LEU A 332 -5.20 -6.04 11.30
C LEU A 332 -3.81 -6.69 11.39
N ASP A 333 -3.56 -7.75 10.61
CA ASP A 333 -2.26 -8.43 10.64
C ASP A 333 -1.16 -7.54 10.04
N ALA A 334 -1.46 -6.81 8.97
CA ALA A 334 -0.57 -5.81 8.41
C ALA A 334 -0.31 -4.66 9.41
N MET A 335 -1.32 -4.26 10.21
CA MET A 335 -1.16 -3.26 11.26
C MET A 335 -0.14 -3.69 12.30
N LYS A 336 -0.20 -4.94 12.78
CA LYS A 336 0.76 -5.46 13.78
C LYS A 336 2.19 -5.44 13.24
N TYR A 337 2.36 -5.88 11.99
CA TYR A 337 3.64 -5.88 11.30
C TYR A 337 4.21 -4.45 11.14
N VAL A 338 3.45 -3.53 10.56
CA VAL A 338 3.88 -2.14 10.37
C VAL A 338 4.19 -1.46 11.71
N ARG A 339 3.33 -1.64 12.73
CA ARG A 339 3.54 -1.10 14.08
C ARG A 339 4.85 -1.58 14.68
N LYS A 340 5.19 -2.87 14.53
CA LYS A 340 6.45 -3.45 15.02
C LYS A 340 7.65 -2.78 14.35
N LEU A 341 7.64 -2.67 13.02
CA LEU A 341 8.74 -2.05 12.30
C LEU A 341 8.91 -0.56 12.64
N VAL A 342 7.81 0.19 12.74
CA VAL A 342 7.83 1.61 13.18
C VAL A 342 8.43 1.73 14.58
N PHE A 343 8.10 0.83 15.51
CA PHE A 343 8.66 0.86 16.86
C PHE A 343 10.15 0.54 16.89
N LEU A 344 10.62 -0.38 16.05
CA LEU A 344 11.98 -0.91 16.09
C LEU A 344 12.97 -0.19 15.18
N HIS A 345 12.53 0.69 14.26
CA HIS A 345 13.37 1.20 13.16
C HIS A 345 14.67 1.91 13.59
N LEU A 346 14.71 2.48 14.79
CA LEU A 346 15.93 3.11 15.30
C LEU A 346 16.91 2.13 15.98
N ARG A 347 16.44 0.94 16.40
CA ARG A 347 17.27 0.03 17.21
C ARG A 347 18.50 -0.49 16.48
N PRO A 348 18.46 -0.91 15.19
CA PRO A 348 19.66 -1.33 14.50
C PRO A 348 20.73 -0.24 14.39
N ILE A 349 20.33 1.03 14.29
CA ILE A 349 21.25 2.18 14.25
C ILE A 349 21.88 2.40 15.62
N ALA A 350 21.07 2.38 16.70
CA ALA A 350 21.55 2.56 18.07
C ALA A 350 22.56 1.48 18.49
N LEU A 351 22.38 0.23 18.04
CA LEU A 351 23.33 -0.85 18.33
C LEU A 351 24.76 -0.54 17.88
N VAL A 352 24.93 0.25 16.86
CA VAL A 352 26.24 0.60 16.31
C VAL A 352 26.95 1.66 17.15
N ASP A 353 26.19 2.62 17.67
CA ASP A 353 26.72 3.75 18.43
C ASP A 353 27.12 3.34 19.87
N GLU A 354 26.44 2.36 20.48
CA GLU A 354 26.66 1.88 21.85
C GLU A 354 27.63 0.69 21.97
N GLY A 355 28.13 0.17 20.85
CA GLY A 355 28.88 -1.08 20.77
C GLY A 355 27.95 -2.30 20.67
N VAL A 356 28.21 -3.14 19.68
CA VAL A 356 27.34 -4.29 19.34
C VAL A 356 27.58 -5.43 20.32
N THR A 357 26.82 -5.45 21.44
CA THR A 357 26.86 -6.55 22.41
C THR A 357 25.93 -7.69 21.99
N ASP A 358 26.29 -8.94 22.35
CA ASP A 358 25.45 -10.10 22.07
C ASP A 358 24.07 -9.98 22.73
N SER A 359 23.98 -9.39 23.93
CA SER A 359 22.70 -9.14 24.63
C SER A 359 21.79 -8.19 23.84
N ALA A 360 22.33 -7.08 23.34
CA ALA A 360 21.56 -6.13 22.54
C ALA A 360 21.07 -6.74 21.21
N VAL A 361 21.91 -7.60 20.60
CA VAL A 361 21.55 -8.34 19.38
C VAL A 361 20.45 -9.38 19.66
N ARG A 362 20.55 -10.14 20.79
CA ARG A 362 19.48 -11.08 21.19
C ARG A 362 18.15 -10.37 21.37
N ARG A 363 18.15 -9.22 22.05
CA ARG A 363 16.92 -8.40 22.24
C ARG A 363 16.34 -7.96 20.91
N LEU A 364 17.18 -7.51 19.97
CA LEU A 364 16.70 -7.12 18.64
C LEU A 364 16.12 -8.31 17.87
N LEU A 365 16.78 -9.47 17.88
CA LEU A 365 16.29 -10.71 17.24
C LEU A 365 14.97 -11.17 17.86
N PHE A 366 14.86 -11.13 19.19
CA PHE A 366 13.64 -11.49 19.91
C PHE A 366 12.46 -10.57 19.52
N ASP A 367 12.67 -9.25 19.56
CA ASP A 367 11.61 -8.27 19.31
C ASP A 367 11.19 -8.23 17.82
N ALA A 368 12.14 -8.35 16.89
CA ALA A 368 11.86 -8.37 15.47
C ALA A 368 11.36 -9.74 15.00
N SER A 369 11.84 -10.85 15.61
CA SER A 369 11.50 -12.22 15.22
C SER A 369 11.73 -12.45 13.72
N ASP A 370 10.76 -13.01 12.99
CA ASP A 370 10.86 -13.29 11.54
C ASP A 370 10.93 -12.03 10.67
N ASP A 371 10.63 -10.84 11.22
CA ASP A 371 10.65 -9.58 10.47
C ASP A 371 12.01 -8.85 10.53
N ILE A 372 13.07 -9.49 11.05
CA ILE A 372 14.39 -8.85 11.20
C ILE A 372 14.99 -8.39 9.88
N ASP A 373 14.83 -9.14 8.79
CA ASP A 373 15.38 -8.81 7.48
C ASP A 373 14.66 -7.60 6.87
N ASP A 374 13.34 -7.51 7.07
CA ASP A 374 12.53 -6.36 6.66
C ASP A 374 12.87 -5.12 7.48
N LEU A 375 13.08 -5.27 8.80
CA LEU A 375 13.56 -4.20 9.66
C LEU A 375 14.92 -3.66 9.22
N MET A 376 15.88 -4.53 8.94
CA MET A 376 17.20 -4.13 8.45
C MET A 376 17.11 -3.42 7.09
N SER A 377 16.22 -3.88 6.21
CA SER A 377 15.93 -3.23 4.91
C SER A 377 15.38 -1.82 5.10
N LEU A 378 14.40 -1.64 6.00
CA LEU A 378 13.85 -0.32 6.35
C LEU A 378 14.94 0.61 6.88
N CYS A 379 15.75 0.17 7.83
CA CYS A 379 16.81 0.98 8.44
C CYS A 379 17.89 1.39 7.43
N ARG A 380 18.25 0.53 6.48
CA ARG A 380 19.18 0.88 5.39
C ARG A 380 18.61 1.96 4.49
N CYS A 381 17.31 1.90 4.19
CA CYS A 381 16.64 2.88 3.36
C CYS A 381 16.48 4.24 4.04
N ASP A 382 16.43 4.29 5.38
CA ASP A 382 16.34 5.51 6.17
C ASP A 382 17.63 6.37 6.11
N VAL A 383 18.73 5.81 5.63
CA VAL A 383 20.00 6.54 5.46
C VAL A 383 19.94 7.47 4.24
N THR A 384 19.42 8.68 4.42
CA THR A 384 19.24 9.68 3.36
C THR A 384 20.24 10.85 3.41
N SER A 385 21.40 10.66 4.07
CA SER A 385 22.44 11.70 4.16
C SER A 385 23.08 11.99 2.80
N LYS A 386 23.28 13.28 2.51
CA LYS A 386 24.05 13.73 1.32
C LYS A 386 25.59 13.64 1.50
N ASN A 387 26.08 13.32 2.70
CA ASN A 387 27.51 13.17 2.98
C ASN A 387 27.97 11.73 2.69
N PRO A 388 28.77 11.48 1.62
CA PRO A 388 29.18 10.14 1.24
C PRO A 388 29.97 9.41 2.33
N ALA A 389 30.84 10.08 3.06
CA ALA A 389 31.64 9.50 4.14
C ALA A 389 30.74 9.02 5.30
N LYS A 390 29.71 9.83 5.64
CA LYS A 390 28.72 9.44 6.65
C LYS A 390 27.91 8.23 6.19
N VAL A 391 27.46 8.21 4.93
CA VAL A 391 26.71 7.09 4.35
C VAL A 391 27.53 5.82 4.37
N GLN A 392 28.84 5.89 3.96
CA GLN A 392 29.70 4.73 3.95
C GLN A 392 29.90 4.18 5.37
N ARG A 393 30.21 5.03 6.35
CA ARG A 393 30.36 4.62 7.74
C ARG A 393 29.11 3.89 8.26
N ILE A 394 27.92 4.42 7.97
CA ILE A 394 26.66 3.79 8.41
C ILE A 394 26.48 2.44 7.70
N ARG A 395 26.80 2.31 6.42
CA ARG A 395 26.75 1.03 5.69
C ARG A 395 27.69 -0.02 6.29
N ASP A 396 28.92 0.37 6.59
CA ASP A 396 29.91 -0.54 7.22
C ASP A 396 29.41 -1.02 8.60
N ASN A 397 28.78 -0.13 9.31
CA ASN A 397 28.17 -0.42 10.60
C ASN A 397 26.99 -1.41 10.48
N PHE A 398 26.11 -1.25 9.48
CA PHE A 398 25.06 -2.22 9.22
C PHE A 398 25.61 -3.62 8.87
N LEU A 399 26.69 -3.70 8.11
CA LEU A 399 27.34 -4.98 7.84
C LEU A 399 27.90 -5.65 9.11
N LEU A 400 28.34 -4.87 10.08
CA LEU A 400 28.75 -5.39 11.39
C LEU A 400 27.55 -5.95 12.16
N VAL A 401 26.45 -5.19 12.24
CA VAL A 401 25.23 -5.65 12.90
C VAL A 401 24.71 -6.93 12.27
N GLU A 402 24.68 -7.02 10.94
CA GLU A 402 24.23 -8.23 10.22
C GLU A 402 25.07 -9.45 10.49
N ARG A 403 26.39 -9.31 10.49
CA ARG A 403 27.28 -10.41 10.90
C ARG A 403 26.98 -10.88 12.31
N LYS A 404 26.80 -9.95 13.24
CA LYS A 404 26.44 -10.26 14.63
C LYS A 404 25.07 -10.91 14.77
N LEU A 405 24.08 -10.48 14.00
CA LEU A 405 22.75 -11.12 13.95
C LEU A 405 22.88 -12.60 13.54
N VAL A 406 23.65 -12.90 12.50
CA VAL A 406 23.90 -14.28 12.05
C VAL A 406 24.66 -15.10 13.10
N GLU A 407 25.71 -14.55 13.69
CA GLU A 407 26.50 -15.23 14.73
C GLU A 407 25.67 -15.60 15.96
N VAL A 408 24.89 -14.63 16.48
CA VAL A 408 24.04 -14.83 17.67
C VAL A 408 22.89 -15.78 17.37
N GLU A 409 22.25 -15.66 16.21
CA GLU A 409 21.17 -16.56 15.80
C GLU A 409 21.65 -18.00 15.65
N ALA A 410 22.82 -18.21 15.01
CA ALA A 410 23.40 -19.55 14.87
C ALA A 410 23.74 -20.19 16.23
N LYS A 411 24.12 -19.37 17.23
CA LYS A 411 24.47 -19.82 18.56
C LYS A 411 23.26 -20.10 19.45
N ASP A 412 22.29 -19.21 19.44
CA ASP A 412 21.26 -19.12 20.48
C ASP A 412 19.83 -19.39 19.99
N ALA A 413 19.58 -19.46 18.67
CA ALA A 413 18.27 -19.67 18.00
C ALA A 413 17.15 -18.77 18.56
N ILE A 414 17.44 -17.48 18.77
CA ILE A 414 16.59 -16.53 19.51
C ILE A 414 15.31 -16.12 18.73
N ARG A 415 15.29 -16.17 17.40
CA ARG A 415 14.10 -15.80 16.60
C ARG A 415 12.84 -16.56 17.04
N ASN A 416 13.01 -17.85 17.32
CA ASN A 416 11.93 -18.74 17.73
C ASN A 416 11.93 -19.00 19.25
N PHE A 417 12.50 -18.06 20.02
CA PHE A 417 12.60 -18.18 21.45
C PHE A 417 11.23 -18.42 22.09
N LYS A 418 11.13 -19.54 22.79
CA LYS A 418 10.04 -19.81 23.73
C LYS A 418 10.61 -19.85 25.13
N ASN A 419 10.00 -19.08 26.04
CA ASN A 419 10.39 -19.14 27.45
C ASN A 419 10.26 -20.59 27.94
N PRO A 420 11.34 -21.23 28.42
CA PRO A 420 11.29 -22.61 28.87
C PRO A 420 10.40 -22.81 30.10
N ILE A 421 10.07 -21.71 30.81
CA ILE A 421 9.15 -21.74 31.95
C ILE A 421 7.74 -21.42 31.45
N ASP A 422 6.87 -22.41 31.55
CA ASP A 422 5.44 -22.23 31.24
C ASP A 422 4.68 -21.66 32.46
N GLY A 423 3.61 -20.90 32.23
CA GLY A 423 2.78 -20.33 33.31
C GLY A 423 2.06 -21.40 34.12
N GLN A 424 1.62 -22.49 33.49
CA GLN A 424 1.01 -23.62 34.19
C GLN A 424 1.99 -24.29 35.13
N TYR A 425 3.23 -24.50 34.69
CA TYR A 425 4.30 -25.04 35.54
C TYR A 425 4.53 -24.19 36.78
N VAL A 426 4.53 -22.86 36.66
CA VAL A 426 4.69 -21.95 37.80
C VAL A 426 3.50 -22.06 38.76
N MET A 427 2.28 -22.10 38.26
CA MET A 427 1.07 -22.27 39.08
C MET A 427 1.08 -23.57 39.85
N ASP A 428 1.43 -24.68 39.21
CA ASP A 428 1.43 -26.01 39.80
C ASP A 428 2.56 -26.15 40.84
N LEU A 429 3.72 -25.53 40.59
CA LEU A 429 4.87 -25.60 41.47
C LEU A 429 4.67 -24.84 42.79
N PHE A 430 4.06 -23.66 42.71
CA PHE A 430 3.90 -22.76 43.88
C PHE A 430 2.47 -22.76 44.45
N GLY A 431 1.53 -23.47 43.83
CA GLY A 431 0.13 -23.52 44.27
C GLY A 431 -0.58 -22.17 44.22
N ILE A 432 -0.25 -21.31 43.22
CA ILE A 432 -0.79 -19.97 43.08
C ILE A 432 -1.76 -19.88 41.91
N PRO A 433 -2.81 -19.05 41.97
CA PRO A 433 -3.69 -18.81 40.86
C PRO A 433 -3.01 -17.94 39.78
N PRO A 434 -3.58 -17.85 38.55
CA PRO A 434 -3.12 -16.91 37.54
C PRO A 434 -3.02 -15.49 38.11
N GLY A 435 -1.83 -14.87 38.03
CA GLY A 435 -1.59 -13.58 38.65
C GLY A 435 -0.31 -12.87 38.19
N ARG A 436 -0.04 -11.75 38.84
CA ARG A 436 1.11 -10.87 38.55
C ARG A 436 2.45 -11.56 38.79
N GLU A 437 2.53 -12.40 39.79
CA GLU A 437 3.75 -13.12 40.22
C GLU A 437 4.28 -14.03 39.11
N ILE A 438 3.37 -14.72 38.38
CA ILE A 438 3.73 -15.57 37.23
C ILE A 438 4.37 -14.73 36.13
N GLY A 439 3.79 -13.56 35.84
CA GLY A 439 4.34 -12.61 34.87
C GLY A 439 5.74 -12.14 35.26
N ILE A 440 5.96 -11.79 36.54
CA ILE A 440 7.27 -11.34 37.06
C ILE A 440 8.32 -12.45 36.90
N LEU A 441 7.99 -13.68 37.29
CA LEU A 441 8.93 -14.82 37.21
C LEU A 441 9.31 -15.15 35.77
N LYS A 442 8.32 -15.21 34.87
CA LYS A 442 8.55 -15.47 33.44
C LYS A 442 9.35 -14.35 32.78
N GLU A 443 9.07 -13.10 33.11
CA GLU A 443 9.81 -11.95 32.59
C GLU A 443 11.26 -11.96 33.08
N TYR A 444 11.49 -12.25 34.36
CA TYR A 444 12.83 -12.34 34.93
C TYR A 444 13.69 -13.40 34.24
N VAL A 445 13.13 -14.59 33.99
CA VAL A 445 13.82 -15.66 33.25
C VAL A 445 14.11 -15.23 31.81
N LYS A 446 13.12 -14.63 31.12
CA LYS A 446 13.30 -14.14 29.75
C LYS A 446 14.46 -13.13 29.67
N GLU A 447 14.47 -12.14 30.57
CA GLU A 447 15.51 -11.12 30.60
C GLU A 447 16.91 -11.74 30.84
N ALA A 448 17.02 -12.70 31.73
CA ALA A 448 18.29 -13.38 32.02
C ALA A 448 18.80 -14.20 30.80
N ILE A 449 17.91 -14.79 30.00
CA ILE A 449 18.28 -15.49 28.77
C ILE A 449 18.73 -14.47 27.71
N LEU A 450 18.00 -13.37 27.54
CA LEU A 450 18.35 -12.33 26.57
C LEU A 450 19.67 -11.64 26.95
N ASP A 451 19.97 -11.47 28.22
CA ASP A 451 21.24 -10.95 28.69
C ASP A 451 22.40 -11.99 28.64
N GLY A 452 22.07 -13.25 28.36
CA GLY A 452 23.06 -14.33 28.28
C GLY A 452 23.60 -14.76 29.64
N VAL A 453 22.89 -14.44 30.74
CA VAL A 453 23.21 -14.89 32.11
C VAL A 453 22.98 -16.39 32.24
N ILE A 454 21.94 -16.89 31.59
CA ILE A 454 21.63 -18.32 31.47
C ILE A 454 21.34 -18.69 29.99
N GLY A 455 21.51 -19.96 29.63
CA GLY A 455 21.10 -20.49 28.34
C GLY A 455 19.58 -20.72 28.29
N ASN A 456 19.05 -20.83 27.05
CA ASN A 456 17.65 -21.16 26.81
C ASN A 456 17.39 -22.65 27.06
N ASN A 457 17.49 -23.10 28.32
CA ASN A 457 17.18 -24.46 28.74
C ASN A 457 16.41 -24.48 30.08
N PHE A 458 15.56 -25.49 30.24
CA PHE A 458 14.65 -25.58 31.36
C PHE A 458 15.38 -25.65 32.72
N GLY A 459 16.50 -26.39 32.83
CA GLY A 459 17.19 -26.57 34.10
C GLY A 459 17.74 -25.28 34.68
N GLN A 460 18.43 -24.47 33.87
CA GLN A 460 18.95 -23.17 34.30
C GLN A 460 17.83 -22.17 34.57
N ALA A 461 16.79 -22.19 33.73
CA ALA A 461 15.64 -21.32 33.87
C ALA A 461 14.83 -21.63 35.14
N ASP A 462 14.60 -22.90 35.49
CA ASP A 462 13.90 -23.33 36.67
C ASP A 462 14.69 -22.96 37.95
N ALA A 463 16.01 -23.20 37.95
CA ALA A 463 16.86 -22.81 39.08
C ALA A 463 16.80 -21.29 39.35
N LEU A 464 16.93 -20.48 38.31
CA LEU A 464 16.86 -19.02 38.39
C LEU A 464 15.47 -18.54 38.83
N MET A 465 14.41 -19.12 38.26
CA MET A 465 13.02 -18.82 38.63
C MET A 465 12.74 -19.10 40.11
N ARG A 466 13.17 -20.26 40.59
CA ARG A 466 13.01 -20.64 42.04
C ARG A 466 13.72 -19.66 42.95
N GLN A 467 14.93 -19.22 42.59
CA GLN A 467 15.64 -18.20 43.35
C GLN A 467 14.82 -16.89 43.43
N LYS A 468 14.29 -16.42 42.30
CA LYS A 468 13.48 -15.21 42.28
C LYS A 468 12.15 -15.37 43.00
N ALA A 469 11.55 -16.55 42.95
CA ALA A 469 10.32 -16.87 43.69
C ALA A 469 10.49 -16.75 45.19
N LEU A 470 11.64 -17.20 45.73
CA LEU A 470 11.96 -17.03 47.16
C LEU A 470 12.02 -15.57 47.59
N GLU A 471 12.58 -14.68 46.73
CA GLU A 471 12.60 -13.23 46.99
C GLU A 471 11.18 -12.63 47.02
N LEU A 472 10.23 -13.23 46.28
CA LEU A 472 8.81 -12.85 46.28
C LEU A 472 8.01 -13.53 47.42
N GLY A 473 8.67 -14.33 48.28
CA GLY A 473 8.01 -15.03 49.37
C GLY A 473 7.26 -16.30 48.96
N LEU A 474 7.43 -16.77 47.71
CA LEU A 474 6.80 -17.98 47.18
C LEU A 474 7.62 -19.20 47.55
N LYS A 475 6.97 -20.25 48.04
CA LYS A 475 7.59 -21.55 48.37
C LYS A 475 6.95 -22.65 47.54
N PRO A 476 7.74 -23.56 46.95
CA PRO A 476 7.18 -24.72 46.27
C PRO A 476 6.25 -25.52 47.17
N VAL A 477 5.13 -25.96 46.63
CA VAL A 477 4.18 -26.85 47.34
C VAL A 477 4.45 -28.32 47.02
N LYS A 478 5.33 -28.58 46.03
CA LYS A 478 5.81 -29.90 45.64
C LYS A 478 7.33 -29.90 45.50
#